data_1684b0cbb43b1787f11b19899f2979cd
#
_entry.id   1684b0cbb43b1787f11b19899f2979cd
#
_cell.length_a   1.000
_cell.length_b   1.000
_cell.length_c   1.000
_cell.angle_alpha   90.00
_cell.angle_beta   90.00
_cell.angle_gamma   90.00
#
_symmetry.space_group_name_H-M   'P 1'
#
loop_
_entity.id
_entity.type
_entity.pdbx_description
1 polymer ?
#
loop_
_entity_poly.entity_id
_entity_poly.type
_entity_poly.pdbx_seq_one_letter_code
_entity_poly.pdbx_strand_id
1 'polypeptide(L)'
;RNWRCLAEIKHMRKDSEGLSLVLEDLFIVLGRDPNQLSQLSEIDHLELGLELLEAAFITDSLDPEKWFSSLAKSDLEVFAKRCRGLDFTDQRSNIIYGRRLERIRTAGHEDLFIDLVHHLLAHRPANHEMWMELGRLHERRSEIDQAWLCYDHVQQLRPNEVVRDMFLERLKHAMDGEESQPW
;
A
#
# COMPACT_ATOMS: atom_id res chain seq x y z
N ARG A 1 12.99 -8.88 -10.71
CA ARG A 1 14.15 -9.51 -11.40
C ARG A 1 14.82 -10.54 -10.51
N ASN A 2 15.06 -10.23 -9.23
CA ASN A 2 15.80 -11.10 -8.31
C ASN A 2 15.07 -12.42 -7.99
N TRP A 3 13.76 -12.44 -7.78
CA TRP A 3 13.01 -13.68 -7.49
C TRP A 3 13.05 -14.66 -8.66
N ARG A 4 12.92 -14.20 -9.92
CA ARG A 4 13.01 -15.07 -11.11
C ARG A 4 14.37 -15.75 -11.18
N CYS A 5 15.45 -14.97 -11.13
CA CYS A 5 16.81 -15.52 -11.17
C CYS A 5 17.07 -16.50 -10.00
N LEU A 6 16.57 -16.16 -8.79
CA LEU A 6 16.75 -17.04 -7.64
C LEU A 6 15.96 -18.35 -7.80
N ALA A 7 14.71 -18.29 -8.25
CA ALA A 7 13.90 -19.46 -8.52
C ALA A 7 14.50 -20.35 -9.61
N GLU A 8 15.00 -19.77 -10.71
CA GLU A 8 15.70 -20.49 -11.78
C GLU A 8 16.94 -21.21 -11.24
N ILE A 9 17.76 -20.56 -10.41
CA ILE A 9 18.93 -21.17 -9.78
C ILE A 9 18.53 -22.35 -8.88
N LYS A 10 17.48 -22.19 -8.07
CA LYS A 10 16.96 -23.25 -7.20
C LYS A 10 16.43 -24.42 -8.01
N HIS A 11 15.68 -24.15 -9.06
CA HIS A 11 15.18 -25.18 -9.98
C HIS A 11 16.32 -25.95 -10.66
N MET A 12 17.33 -25.25 -11.20
CA MET A 12 18.51 -25.90 -11.82
C MET A 12 19.28 -26.79 -10.84
N ARG A 13 19.30 -26.42 -9.55
CA ARG A 13 19.94 -27.20 -8.48
C ARG A 13 19.08 -28.32 -7.93
N LYS A 14 17.84 -28.46 -8.43
CA LYS A 14 16.84 -29.41 -7.93
C LYS A 14 16.53 -29.22 -6.43
N ASP A 15 16.61 -27.98 -5.97
CA ASP A 15 16.37 -27.57 -4.59
C ASP A 15 14.88 -27.21 -4.43
N SER A 16 14.04 -28.25 -4.22
CA SER A 16 12.58 -28.10 -4.07
C SER A 16 12.22 -27.24 -2.85
N GLU A 17 12.87 -27.45 -1.71
CA GLU A 17 12.65 -26.70 -0.49
C GLU A 17 13.04 -25.24 -0.68
N GLY A 18 14.19 -24.98 -1.27
CA GLY A 18 14.62 -23.62 -1.57
C GLY A 18 13.71 -22.90 -2.56
N LEU A 19 13.07 -23.62 -3.50
CA LEU A 19 12.10 -23.04 -4.42
C LEU A 19 10.78 -22.71 -3.72
N SER A 20 10.31 -23.56 -2.81
CA SER A 20 9.16 -23.28 -1.92
C SER A 20 9.37 -21.99 -1.12
N LEU A 21 10.53 -21.84 -0.46
CA LEU A 21 10.87 -20.65 0.31
C LEU A 21 10.90 -19.37 -0.54
N VAL A 22 11.34 -19.46 -1.80
CA VAL A 22 11.30 -18.31 -2.73
C VAL A 22 9.87 -17.90 -3.06
N LEU A 23 8.96 -18.87 -3.25
CA LEU A 23 7.55 -18.60 -3.50
C LEU A 23 6.87 -18.01 -2.26
N GLU A 24 7.13 -18.57 -1.09
CA GLU A 24 6.61 -18.05 0.19
C GLU A 24 7.03 -16.59 0.41
N ASP A 25 8.32 -16.28 0.23
CA ASP A 25 8.85 -14.93 0.33
C ASP A 25 8.17 -13.97 -0.66
N LEU A 26 7.97 -14.39 -1.90
CA LEU A 26 7.25 -13.60 -2.90
C LEU A 26 5.81 -13.32 -2.47
N PHE A 27 5.08 -14.32 -1.99
CA PHE A 27 3.68 -14.17 -1.61
C PHE A 27 3.50 -13.26 -0.39
N ILE A 28 4.40 -13.34 0.60
CA ILE A 28 4.43 -12.40 1.73
C ILE A 28 4.62 -10.97 1.21
N VAL A 29 5.58 -10.76 0.33
CA VAL A 29 5.87 -9.43 -0.24
C VAL A 29 4.70 -8.90 -1.09
N LEU A 30 3.98 -9.77 -1.79
CA LEU A 30 2.76 -9.40 -2.53
C LEU A 30 1.54 -9.18 -1.62
N GLY A 31 1.66 -9.43 -0.32
CA GLY A 31 0.57 -9.30 0.64
C GLY A 31 -0.47 -10.40 0.50
N ARG A 32 -0.08 -11.59 0.07
CA ARG A 32 -0.93 -12.78 0.06
C ARG A 32 -0.82 -13.50 1.41
N ASP A 33 -1.92 -14.11 1.83
CA ASP A 33 -1.95 -14.87 3.08
C ASP A 33 -1.00 -16.08 2.99
N PRO A 34 0.04 -16.18 3.83
CA PRO A 34 0.95 -17.32 3.86
C PRO A 34 0.25 -18.65 4.14
N ASN A 35 -0.89 -18.63 4.87
CA ASN A 35 -1.65 -19.85 5.15
C ASN A 35 -2.26 -20.45 3.88
N GLN A 36 -2.48 -19.69 2.84
CA GLN A 36 -2.88 -20.21 1.53
C GLN A 36 -1.76 -21.00 0.87
N LEU A 37 -0.51 -20.78 1.26
CA LEU A 37 0.66 -21.52 0.80
C LEU A 37 0.75 -22.93 1.39
N SER A 38 0.16 -23.18 2.55
CA SER A 38 0.10 -24.53 3.10
C SER A 38 -0.65 -25.50 2.17
N GLN A 39 -1.56 -25.01 1.35
CA GLN A 39 -2.22 -25.78 0.31
C GLN A 39 -1.27 -26.10 -0.88
N LEU A 40 -0.17 -25.35 -1.01
CA LEU A 40 0.88 -25.59 -2.01
C LEU A 40 1.88 -26.66 -1.54
N SER A 41 1.87 -27.07 -0.27
CA SER A 41 2.81 -28.09 0.24
C SER A 41 2.64 -29.46 -0.42
N GLU A 42 1.49 -29.71 -1.06
CA GLU A 42 1.20 -30.93 -1.81
C GLU A 42 1.67 -30.86 -3.29
N ILE A 43 2.17 -29.69 -3.71
CA ILE A 43 2.58 -29.47 -5.11
C ILE A 43 4.06 -29.79 -5.28
N ASP A 44 4.40 -30.47 -6.38
CA ASP A 44 5.80 -30.60 -6.77
C ASP A 44 6.36 -29.24 -7.25
N HIS A 45 7.12 -28.60 -6.38
CA HIS A 45 7.71 -27.28 -6.66
C HIS A 45 8.74 -27.33 -7.79
N LEU A 46 9.39 -28.47 -8.02
CA LEU A 46 10.33 -28.61 -9.15
C LEU A 46 9.61 -28.69 -10.48
N GLU A 47 8.38 -29.21 -10.49
CA GLU A 47 7.57 -29.28 -11.71
C GLU A 47 6.84 -27.95 -11.97
N LEU A 48 6.17 -27.39 -10.95
CA LEU A 48 5.22 -26.28 -11.10
C LEU A 48 5.70 -24.94 -10.51
N GLY A 49 6.81 -24.92 -9.76
CA GLY A 49 7.22 -23.73 -9.00
C GLY A 49 7.53 -22.52 -9.87
N LEU A 50 8.15 -22.69 -11.03
CA LEU A 50 8.42 -21.58 -11.96
C LEU A 50 7.14 -21.05 -12.61
N GLU A 51 6.19 -21.91 -12.94
CA GLU A 51 4.89 -21.53 -13.49
C GLU A 51 4.06 -20.76 -12.44
N LEU A 52 4.07 -21.22 -11.20
CA LEU A 52 3.41 -20.52 -10.07
C LEU A 52 3.99 -19.12 -9.82
N LEU A 53 5.32 -19.00 -9.92
CA LEU A 53 5.99 -17.71 -9.78
C LEU A 53 5.58 -16.74 -10.90
N GLU A 54 5.54 -17.19 -12.14
CA GLU A 54 5.10 -16.38 -13.28
C GLU A 54 3.61 -16.01 -13.16
N ALA A 55 2.75 -16.96 -12.78
CA ALA A 55 1.33 -16.71 -12.53
C ALA A 55 1.12 -15.66 -11.43
N ALA A 56 1.93 -15.70 -10.38
CA ALA A 56 1.90 -14.69 -9.31
C ALA A 56 2.27 -13.30 -9.85
N PHE A 57 3.27 -13.18 -10.71
CA PHE A 57 3.65 -11.88 -11.31
C PHE A 57 2.65 -11.37 -12.36
N ILE A 58 1.89 -12.25 -13.00
CA ILE A 58 0.81 -11.86 -13.94
C ILE A 58 -0.37 -11.30 -13.15
N THR A 59 -0.78 -11.99 -12.09
CA THR A 59 -1.96 -11.59 -11.29
C THR A 59 -1.68 -10.43 -10.34
N ASP A 60 -0.48 -10.39 -9.75
CA ASP A 60 -0.07 -9.36 -8.78
C ASP A 60 1.22 -8.68 -9.23
N SER A 61 1.18 -7.96 -10.34
CA SER A 61 2.34 -7.25 -10.86
C SER A 61 2.98 -6.33 -9.81
N LEU A 62 4.31 -6.31 -9.75
CA LEU A 62 5.07 -5.36 -8.92
C LEU A 62 5.00 -3.92 -9.45
N ASP A 63 4.68 -3.77 -10.74
CA ASP A 63 4.41 -2.48 -11.38
C ASP A 63 2.97 -2.07 -11.05
N PRO A 64 2.73 -0.95 -10.35
CA PRO A 64 1.41 -0.54 -9.91
C PRO A 64 0.46 -0.22 -11.07
N GLU A 65 0.96 0.26 -12.21
CA GLU A 65 0.13 0.53 -13.40
C GLU A 65 -0.37 -0.77 -14.03
N LYS A 66 0.52 -1.73 -14.21
CA LYS A 66 0.16 -3.05 -14.76
C LYS A 66 -0.78 -3.79 -13.81
N TRP A 67 -0.48 -3.73 -12.50
CA TRP A 67 -1.33 -4.32 -11.49
C TRP A 67 -2.75 -3.73 -11.55
N PHE A 68 -2.88 -2.39 -11.52
CA PHE A 68 -4.19 -1.73 -11.54
C PHE A 68 -4.96 -1.99 -12.84
N SER A 69 -4.27 -1.98 -13.98
CA SER A 69 -4.88 -2.24 -15.31
C SER A 69 -5.42 -3.66 -15.44
N SER A 70 -4.89 -4.62 -14.67
CA SER A 70 -5.36 -6.01 -14.66
C SER A 70 -6.57 -6.24 -13.75
N LEU A 71 -6.94 -5.27 -12.90
CA LEU A 71 -8.03 -5.41 -11.95
C LEU A 71 -9.40 -5.09 -12.58
N ALA A 72 -10.38 -5.96 -12.36
CA ALA A 72 -11.80 -5.62 -12.48
C ALA A 72 -12.28 -4.91 -11.21
N LYS A 73 -13.46 -4.28 -11.22
CA LYS A 73 -14.02 -3.60 -10.03
C LYS A 73 -14.14 -4.52 -8.81
N SER A 74 -14.56 -5.77 -9.02
CA SER A 74 -14.66 -6.80 -7.99
C SER A 74 -13.29 -7.12 -7.35
N ASP A 75 -12.21 -6.97 -8.10
CA ASP A 75 -10.87 -7.28 -7.62
C ASP A 75 -10.34 -6.20 -6.68
N LEU A 76 -10.77 -4.94 -6.83
CA LEU A 76 -10.47 -3.87 -5.88
C LEU A 76 -11.09 -4.14 -4.50
N GLU A 77 -12.31 -4.65 -4.43
CA GLU A 77 -12.95 -5.02 -3.16
C GLU A 77 -12.25 -6.22 -2.52
N VAL A 78 -11.89 -7.22 -3.32
CA VAL A 78 -11.10 -8.38 -2.87
C VAL A 78 -9.74 -7.93 -2.36
N PHE A 79 -9.07 -7.02 -3.08
CA PHE A 79 -7.81 -6.42 -2.64
C PHE A 79 -7.97 -5.67 -1.31
N ALA A 80 -8.98 -4.81 -1.19
CA ALA A 80 -9.26 -4.07 0.03
C ALA A 80 -9.50 -5.00 1.24
N LYS A 81 -10.29 -6.06 1.06
CA LYS A 81 -10.52 -7.08 2.09
C LYS A 81 -9.22 -7.78 2.49
N ARG A 82 -8.38 -8.15 1.53
CA ARG A 82 -7.08 -8.75 1.77
C ARG A 82 -6.14 -7.81 2.53
N CYS A 83 -6.12 -6.53 2.15
CA CYS A 83 -5.30 -5.52 2.81
C CYS A 83 -5.67 -5.33 4.29
N ARG A 84 -6.95 -5.41 4.64
CA ARG A 84 -7.39 -5.34 6.04
C ARG A 84 -6.97 -6.55 6.88
N GLY A 85 -6.59 -7.66 6.25
CA GLY A 85 -6.07 -8.86 6.93
C GLY A 85 -4.53 -8.93 6.98
N LEU A 86 -3.80 -7.93 6.44
CA LEU A 86 -2.35 -7.96 6.38
C LEU A 86 -1.71 -7.57 7.71
N ASP A 87 -0.67 -8.31 8.07
CA ASP A 87 0.34 -7.86 9.02
C ASP A 87 1.39 -7.01 8.28
N PHE A 88 1.42 -5.72 8.59
CA PHE A 88 2.35 -4.76 7.97
C PHE A 88 3.75 -4.79 8.58
N THR A 89 4.23 -5.94 9.05
CA THR A 89 5.57 -6.08 9.63
C THR A 89 6.67 -6.11 8.58
N ASP A 90 6.40 -6.67 7.38
CA ASP A 90 7.37 -6.71 6.29
C ASP A 90 7.47 -5.36 5.56
N GLN A 91 8.66 -4.75 5.61
CA GLN A 91 8.91 -3.45 4.99
C GLN A 91 8.79 -3.48 3.46
N ARG A 92 9.11 -4.61 2.81
CA ARG A 92 9.01 -4.79 1.34
C ARG A 92 7.55 -4.82 0.91
N SER A 93 6.70 -5.53 1.67
CA SER A 93 5.23 -5.52 1.47
C SER A 93 4.67 -4.11 1.55
N ASN A 94 5.13 -3.32 2.53
CA ASN A 94 4.68 -1.94 2.73
C ASN A 94 5.04 -1.03 1.54
N ILE A 95 6.21 -1.20 0.93
CA ILE A 95 6.60 -0.42 -0.25
C ILE A 95 5.68 -0.74 -1.44
N ILE A 96 5.41 -2.02 -1.69
CA ILE A 96 4.52 -2.45 -2.77
C ILE A 96 3.09 -1.97 -2.50
N TYR A 97 2.63 -2.14 -1.27
CA TYR A 97 1.32 -1.69 -0.83
C TYR A 97 1.15 -0.18 -0.99
N GLY A 98 2.10 0.62 -0.53
CA GLY A 98 2.08 2.08 -0.67
C GLY A 98 1.98 2.53 -2.13
N ARG A 99 2.72 1.90 -3.05
CA ARG A 99 2.64 2.19 -4.48
C ARG A 99 1.26 1.84 -5.08
N ARG A 100 0.65 0.74 -4.62
CA ARG A 100 -0.69 0.35 -5.05
C ARG A 100 -1.76 1.28 -4.51
N LEU A 101 -1.63 1.71 -3.24
CA LEU A 101 -2.50 2.73 -2.65
C LEU A 101 -2.46 4.04 -3.44
N GLU A 102 -1.27 4.53 -3.75
CA GLU A 102 -1.10 5.74 -4.55
C GLU A 102 -1.74 5.59 -5.93
N ARG A 103 -1.61 4.42 -6.56
CA ARG A 103 -2.27 4.15 -7.85
C ARG A 103 -3.80 4.13 -7.75
N ILE A 104 -4.36 3.57 -6.68
CA ILE A 104 -5.81 3.60 -6.38
C ILE A 104 -6.28 5.04 -6.24
N ARG A 105 -5.54 5.86 -5.47
CA ARG A 105 -5.83 7.29 -5.27
C ARG A 105 -5.84 8.06 -6.59
N THR A 106 -4.80 7.92 -7.39
CA THR A 106 -4.67 8.62 -8.70
C THR A 106 -5.68 8.14 -9.73
N ALA A 107 -6.26 6.97 -9.56
CA ALA A 107 -7.37 6.47 -10.37
C ALA A 107 -8.75 7.01 -9.94
N GLY A 108 -8.81 7.88 -8.92
CA GLY A 108 -10.05 8.50 -8.44
C GLY A 108 -10.78 7.72 -7.35
N HIS A 109 -10.19 6.63 -6.82
CA HIS A 109 -10.76 5.86 -5.71
C HIS A 109 -10.28 6.40 -4.34
N GLU A 110 -10.48 7.71 -4.10
CA GLU A 110 -9.96 8.39 -2.91
C GLU A 110 -10.56 7.85 -1.60
N ASP A 111 -11.85 7.52 -1.57
CA ASP A 111 -12.48 6.99 -0.35
C ASP A 111 -11.90 5.63 0.04
N LEU A 112 -11.65 4.77 -0.94
CA LEU A 112 -10.99 3.49 -0.72
C LEU A 112 -9.53 3.70 -0.24
N PHE A 113 -8.82 4.67 -0.82
CA PHE A 113 -7.48 5.04 -0.37
C PHE A 113 -7.49 5.47 1.10
N ILE A 114 -8.41 6.37 1.49
CA ILE A 114 -8.55 6.87 2.87
C ILE A 114 -8.78 5.70 3.84
N ASP A 115 -9.74 4.81 3.54
CA ASP A 115 -10.06 3.67 4.38
C ASP A 115 -8.85 2.73 4.57
N LEU A 116 -8.16 2.40 3.49
CA LEU A 116 -6.98 1.53 3.54
C LEU A 116 -5.77 2.18 4.22
N VAL A 117 -5.61 3.51 4.08
CA VAL A 117 -4.57 4.28 4.80
C VAL A 117 -4.85 4.32 6.29
N HIS A 118 -6.09 4.53 6.71
CA HIS A 118 -6.45 4.46 8.13
C HIS A 118 -6.13 3.09 8.72
N HIS A 119 -6.42 2.02 7.99
CA HIS A 119 -6.07 0.68 8.41
C HIS A 119 -4.54 0.49 8.54
N LEU A 120 -3.77 0.96 7.57
CA LEU A 120 -2.30 0.95 7.63
C LEU A 120 -1.78 1.72 8.84
N LEU A 121 -2.31 2.92 9.09
CA LEU A 121 -1.88 3.80 10.18
C LEU A 121 -2.25 3.24 11.56
N ALA A 122 -3.35 2.47 11.67
CA ALA A 122 -3.68 1.75 12.90
C ALA A 122 -2.58 0.75 13.30
N HIS A 123 -1.89 0.15 12.35
CA HIS A 123 -0.78 -0.78 12.57
C HIS A 123 0.58 -0.08 12.61
N ARG A 124 0.70 1.08 11.95
CA ARG A 124 1.94 1.85 11.84
C ARG A 124 1.72 3.32 12.13
N PRO A 125 1.35 3.70 13.36
CA PRO A 125 1.00 5.07 13.72
C PRO A 125 2.16 6.06 13.56
N ALA A 126 3.41 5.59 13.59
CA ALA A 126 4.59 6.42 13.41
C ALA A 126 4.92 6.78 11.94
N ASN A 127 4.11 6.35 10.98
CA ASN A 127 4.31 6.67 9.55
C ASN A 127 3.85 8.10 9.26
N HIS A 128 4.72 9.09 9.57
CA HIS A 128 4.43 10.52 9.39
C HIS A 128 4.23 10.91 7.92
N GLU A 129 4.88 10.24 6.98
CA GLU A 129 4.70 10.50 5.54
C GLU A 129 3.26 10.20 5.10
N MET A 130 2.71 9.07 5.56
CA MET A 130 1.34 8.69 5.24
C MET A 130 0.32 9.58 5.92
N TRP A 131 0.56 10.02 7.17
CA TRP A 131 -0.25 11.03 7.83
C TRP A 131 -0.24 12.36 7.05
N MET A 132 0.93 12.77 6.54
CA MET A 132 1.06 13.97 5.72
C MET A 132 0.24 13.87 4.42
N GLU A 133 0.32 12.74 3.72
CA GLU A 133 -0.44 12.53 2.47
C GLU A 133 -1.95 12.52 2.73
N LEU A 134 -2.37 11.89 3.82
CA LEU A 134 -3.77 11.86 4.22
C LEU A 134 -4.28 13.28 4.57
N GLY A 135 -3.49 14.05 5.31
CA GLY A 135 -3.80 15.45 5.64
C GLY A 135 -3.97 16.32 4.39
N ARG A 136 -3.06 16.22 3.43
CA ARG A 136 -3.17 16.93 2.14
C ARG A 136 -4.40 16.53 1.34
N LEU A 137 -4.79 15.26 1.39
CA LEU A 137 -6.00 14.78 0.71
C LEU A 137 -7.25 15.37 1.36
N HIS A 138 -7.37 15.31 2.69
CA HIS A 138 -8.49 15.90 3.43
C HIS A 138 -8.58 17.43 3.24
N GLU A 139 -7.43 18.13 3.22
CA GLU A 139 -7.37 19.57 2.93
C GLU A 139 -7.95 19.89 1.53
N ARG A 140 -7.55 19.16 0.49
CA ARG A 140 -8.11 19.31 -0.87
C ARG A 140 -9.61 19.02 -0.96
N ARG A 141 -10.12 18.14 -0.11
CA ARG A 141 -11.55 17.79 -0.02
C ARG A 141 -12.34 18.75 0.87
N SER A 142 -11.68 19.78 1.41
CA SER A 142 -12.27 20.71 2.39
C SER A 142 -12.76 20.01 3.66
N GLU A 143 -12.20 18.87 4.00
CA GLU A 143 -12.48 18.10 5.22
C GLU A 143 -11.51 18.59 6.34
N ILE A 144 -11.74 19.83 6.79
CA ILE A 144 -10.79 20.60 7.60
C ILE A 144 -10.43 19.91 8.91
N ASP A 145 -11.42 19.34 9.61
CA ASP A 145 -11.19 18.67 10.89
C ASP A 145 -10.28 17.43 10.72
N GLN A 146 -10.50 16.68 9.66
CA GLN A 146 -9.68 15.49 9.36
C GLN A 146 -8.26 15.90 8.95
N ALA A 147 -8.13 16.94 8.13
CA ALA A 147 -6.82 17.48 7.77
C ALA A 147 -6.05 17.96 9.02
N TRP A 148 -6.73 18.66 9.91
CA TRP A 148 -6.16 19.09 11.18
C TRP A 148 -5.61 17.92 12.01
N LEU A 149 -6.41 16.88 12.21
CA LEU A 149 -6.00 15.70 12.98
C LEU A 149 -4.74 15.03 12.37
N CYS A 150 -4.69 14.92 11.05
CA CYS A 150 -3.53 14.35 10.36
C CYS A 150 -2.27 15.19 10.56
N TYR A 151 -2.35 16.51 10.41
CA TYR A 151 -1.21 17.41 10.59
C TYR A 151 -0.76 17.51 12.06
N ASP A 152 -1.69 17.40 12.99
CA ASP A 152 -1.38 17.33 14.42
C ASP A 152 -0.58 16.06 14.75
N HIS A 153 -0.99 14.91 14.20
CA HIS A 153 -0.21 13.67 14.31
C HIS A 153 1.19 13.79 13.72
N VAL A 154 1.33 14.42 12.54
CA VAL A 154 2.65 14.65 11.94
C VAL A 154 3.52 15.49 12.87
N GLN A 155 2.99 16.60 13.41
CA GLN A 155 3.74 17.49 14.28
C GLN A 155 4.09 16.85 15.62
N GLN A 156 3.26 15.98 16.16
CA GLN A 156 3.59 15.18 17.34
C GLN A 156 4.75 14.21 17.08
N LEU A 157 4.79 13.57 15.91
CA LEU A 157 5.86 12.66 15.50
C LEU A 157 7.14 13.40 15.09
N ARG A 158 7.00 14.59 14.55
CA ARG A 158 8.05 15.46 14.03
C ARG A 158 7.90 16.89 14.58
N PRO A 159 8.27 17.17 15.83
CA PRO A 159 8.03 18.47 16.47
C PRO A 159 8.67 19.67 15.76
N ASN A 160 9.74 19.43 15.00
CA ASN A 160 10.43 20.46 14.21
C ASN A 160 9.72 20.80 12.89
N GLU A 161 8.74 20.02 12.48
CA GLU A 161 7.95 20.25 11.27
C GLU A 161 6.67 21.00 11.65
N VAL A 162 6.62 22.31 11.43
CA VAL A 162 5.50 23.19 11.82
C VAL A 162 4.28 23.07 10.87
N VAL A 163 3.95 21.86 10.45
CA VAL A 163 2.93 21.59 9.42
C VAL A 163 1.53 22.01 9.83
N ARG A 164 1.19 21.83 11.11
CA ARG A 164 -0.08 22.23 11.69
C ARG A 164 -0.23 23.75 11.67
N ASP A 165 0.80 24.46 12.07
CA ASP A 165 0.78 25.93 12.13
C ASP A 165 0.69 26.51 10.72
N MET A 166 1.43 25.95 9.75
CA MET A 166 1.31 26.29 8.33
C MET A 166 -0.08 26.02 7.76
N PHE A 167 -0.74 24.97 8.19
CA PHE A 167 -2.12 24.67 7.79
C PHE A 167 -3.09 25.74 8.32
N LEU A 168 -2.96 26.12 9.61
CA LEU A 168 -3.78 27.19 10.20
C LEU A 168 -3.58 28.54 9.51
N GLU A 169 -2.36 28.87 9.11
CA GLU A 169 -2.08 30.09 8.34
C GLU A 169 -2.79 30.06 6.98
N ARG A 170 -2.73 28.93 6.27
CA ARG A 170 -3.47 28.79 5.00
C ARG A 170 -4.98 28.96 5.17
N LEU A 171 -5.55 28.38 6.24
CA LEU A 171 -6.98 28.56 6.54
C LEU A 171 -7.34 30.02 6.80
N LYS A 172 -6.55 30.75 7.61
CA LYS A 172 -6.77 32.17 7.86
C LYS A 172 -6.75 32.97 6.56
N HIS A 173 -5.75 32.75 5.71
CA HIS A 173 -5.67 33.45 4.42
C HIS A 173 -6.86 33.15 3.50
N ALA A 174 -7.36 31.92 3.52
CA ALA A 174 -8.57 31.57 2.74
C ALA A 174 -9.80 32.31 3.27
N MET A 175 -9.99 32.40 4.58
CA MET A 175 -11.11 33.13 5.21
C MET A 175 -11.01 34.64 4.96
N ASP A 176 -9.82 35.23 5.13
CA ASP A 176 -9.59 36.66 4.90
C ASP A 176 -9.79 37.04 3.42
N GLY A 177 -9.52 36.12 2.48
CA GLY A 177 -9.74 36.29 1.04
C GLY A 177 -11.23 36.27 0.64
N GLU A 178 -12.05 35.50 1.35
CA GLU A 178 -13.51 35.48 1.14
C GLU A 178 -14.18 36.74 1.67
N GLU A 179 -13.69 37.33 2.76
CA GLU A 179 -14.20 38.60 3.29
C GLU A 179 -13.86 39.81 2.38
N SER A 180 -12.92 39.68 1.46
CA SER A 180 -12.46 40.77 0.58
C SER A 180 -13.27 40.93 -0.70
N GLN A 181 -14.37 40.21 -0.92
CA GLN A 181 -15.32 40.44 -2.01
C GLN A 181 -16.52 41.23 -1.50
N PRO A 182 -16.59 42.57 -1.67
CA PRO A 182 -17.83 43.29 -1.40
C PRO A 182 -18.85 42.94 -2.49
N TRP A 183 -20.08 42.78 -2.07
CA TRP A 183 -21.30 42.55 -2.83
C TRP A 183 -21.47 43.54 -3.98
#